data_f4654d8362fca1fd0ee54cd5058fc6c5
#
_entry.id   f4654d8362fca1fd0ee54cd5058fc6c5
#
_cell.length_a   1.000
_cell.length_b   1.000
_cell.length_c   1.000
_cell.angle_alpha   90.00
_cell.angle_beta   90.00
_cell.angle_gamma   90.00
#
_symmetry.space_group_name_H-M   'P 1'
#
loop_
_entity.id
_entity.type
_entity.pdbx_description
1 polymer ?
#
loop_
_entity_poly.entity_id
_entity_poly.type
_entity_poly.pdbx_seq_one_letter_code
_entity_poly.pdbx_strand_id
1 'polypeptide(L)'
;GVAAAGAFRACDNYDADDHKFDNVVYLDVSKTDEVQPATFSNNTPTVEKPIQATLAYPEGQDVAVSLTVDPSLVATYNARYGSDWKMLDAKYYELSSDNVTIHAGKTASEVVTLRLKGLMGEGEQQTGALPIDETYLLPVRISHSSMSVLKGSEAAYYVVKRSSAITVAAQLTDNWIEFPSLDKYGDNSMPWNKLRAMTYEALIYIDDFALTDIQGNPVSISTVMGEEDYALQRIGDTNF
;
A
#
# COMPACT_ATOMS: atom_id res chain seq x y z
N GLY A 1 59.71 31.84 21.80
CA GLY A 1 58.68 30.98 21.30
C GLY A 1 57.49 30.96 22.27
N VAL A 2 56.44 31.67 21.93
CA VAL A 2 55.16 31.65 22.72
C VAL A 2 54.30 30.58 22.07
N ALA A 3 54.05 29.48 22.80
CA ALA A 3 53.09 28.45 22.39
C ALA A 3 51.70 28.95 22.74
N ALA A 4 50.88 29.25 21.73
CA ALA A 4 49.48 29.51 21.90
C ALA A 4 48.76 28.15 22.10
N ALA A 5 48.36 27.87 23.34
CA ALA A 5 47.47 26.77 23.64
C ALA A 5 46.05 27.17 23.18
N GLY A 6 45.64 26.69 22.00
CA GLY A 6 44.24 26.76 21.57
C GLY A 6 43.41 25.85 22.45
N ALA A 7 42.60 26.43 23.32
CA ALA A 7 41.55 25.72 24.02
C ALA A 7 40.49 25.33 22.98
N PHE A 8 40.48 24.07 22.56
CA PHE A 8 39.30 23.48 21.95
C PHE A 8 38.20 23.43 23.06
N ARG A 9 37.27 24.33 23.02
CA ARG A 9 36.02 24.12 23.73
C ARG A 9 35.31 22.94 23.04
N ALA A 10 35.39 21.78 23.67
CA ALA A 10 34.46 20.71 23.34
C ALA A 10 33.04 21.27 23.41
N CYS A 11 32.20 20.87 22.48
CA CYS A 11 30.81 21.27 22.42
C CYS A 11 30.24 21.37 23.81
N ASP A 12 29.68 22.55 24.15
CA ASP A 12 28.82 22.69 25.33
C ASP A 12 27.85 21.52 25.30
N ASN A 13 27.72 20.83 26.43
CA ASN A 13 26.70 19.79 26.58
C ASN A 13 25.40 20.40 26.13
N TYR A 14 24.91 19.95 24.99
CA TYR A 14 23.56 20.27 24.53
C TYR A 14 22.64 19.62 25.55
N ASP A 15 22.17 20.43 26.51
CA ASP A 15 21.22 19.95 27.50
C ASP A 15 19.89 19.78 26.80
N ALA A 16 19.58 18.53 26.45
CA ALA A 16 18.34 18.20 25.77
C ALA A 16 17.09 18.61 26.57
N ASP A 17 17.26 18.85 27.87
CA ASP A 17 16.19 19.32 28.74
C ASP A 17 15.90 20.83 28.57
N ASP A 18 16.89 21.63 28.15
CA ASP A 18 16.72 23.07 27.88
C ASP A 18 16.14 23.40 26.51
N HIS A 19 16.05 22.41 25.60
CA HIS A 19 15.55 22.56 24.24
C HIS A 19 14.42 21.55 23.94
N LYS A 20 13.43 21.49 24.82
CA LYS A 20 12.22 20.70 24.53
C LYS A 20 11.47 21.33 23.37
N PHE A 21 11.36 20.59 22.27
CA PHE A 21 10.42 20.94 21.24
C PHE A 21 9.00 20.88 21.82
N ASP A 22 8.13 21.80 21.40
CA ASP A 22 6.74 21.75 21.77
C ASP A 22 6.18 20.36 21.42
N ASN A 23 5.59 19.73 22.43
CA ASN A 23 4.97 18.43 22.20
C ASN A 23 3.74 18.59 21.33
N VAL A 24 3.54 17.68 20.40
CA VAL A 24 2.47 17.74 19.41
C VAL A 24 1.80 16.39 19.26
N VAL A 25 0.52 16.42 18.91
CA VAL A 25 -0.26 15.22 18.59
C VAL A 25 -0.14 14.92 17.09
N TYR A 26 -0.04 13.66 16.74
CA TYR A 26 -0.05 13.18 15.35
C TYR A 26 -0.69 11.79 15.27
N LEU A 27 -1.03 11.34 14.06
CA LEU A 27 -1.45 9.97 13.84
C LEU A 27 -0.22 9.06 13.65
N ASP A 28 -0.15 7.96 14.39
CA ASP A 28 0.94 6.99 14.32
C ASP A 28 1.17 6.45 12.91
N VAL A 29 0.09 6.18 12.19
CA VAL A 29 0.10 5.69 10.81
C VAL A 29 0.65 6.69 9.80
N SER A 30 0.59 7.99 10.11
CA SER A 30 1.09 9.07 9.24
C SER A 30 2.51 9.51 9.59
N LYS A 31 3.17 8.83 10.53
CA LYS A 31 4.53 9.16 10.97
C LYS A 31 5.56 9.04 9.85
N THR A 32 5.41 8.05 8.99
CA THR A 32 6.36 7.76 7.91
C THR A 32 5.77 8.09 6.55
N ASP A 33 4.50 7.77 6.34
CA ASP A 33 3.77 8.00 5.10
C ASP A 33 2.31 8.27 5.43
N GLU A 34 1.78 9.38 4.93
CA GLU A 34 0.36 9.71 5.09
C GLU A 34 -0.55 8.82 4.24
N VAL A 35 0.00 8.13 3.22
CA VAL A 35 -0.74 7.26 2.31
C VAL A 35 -0.71 5.83 2.80
N GLN A 36 -1.89 5.28 3.08
CA GLN A 36 -2.06 3.95 3.64
C GLN A 36 -2.77 3.02 2.64
N PRO A 37 -2.07 2.05 2.05
CA PRO A 37 -2.71 1.13 1.12
C PRO A 37 -3.71 0.22 1.85
N ALA A 38 -4.88 0.03 1.24
CA ALA A 38 -5.93 -0.87 1.68
C ALA A 38 -6.46 -1.70 0.51
N THR A 39 -5.54 -2.42 -0.14
CA THR A 39 -5.87 -3.34 -1.23
C THR A 39 -6.33 -4.68 -0.65
N PHE A 40 -7.42 -5.21 -1.15
CA PHE A 40 -7.98 -6.48 -0.69
C PHE A 40 -8.44 -7.34 -1.86
N SER A 41 -8.51 -8.66 -1.61
CA SER A 41 -8.92 -9.64 -2.62
C SER A 41 -10.45 -9.80 -2.67
N ASN A 42 -10.93 -10.47 -3.71
CA ASN A 42 -12.35 -10.79 -3.89
C ASN A 42 -12.99 -11.59 -2.74
N ASN A 43 -12.17 -12.24 -1.91
CA ASN A 43 -12.65 -13.08 -0.81
C ASN A 43 -12.49 -12.43 0.56
N THR A 44 -12.20 -11.14 0.61
CA THR A 44 -11.99 -10.41 1.87
C THR A 44 -13.24 -9.60 2.22
N PRO A 45 -14.07 -10.05 3.17
CA PRO A 45 -15.30 -9.37 3.51
C PRO A 45 -15.07 -8.08 4.31
N THR A 46 -13.98 -8.05 5.08
CA THR A 46 -13.66 -6.97 6.01
C THR A 46 -12.16 -6.79 6.11
N VAL A 47 -11.72 -5.53 6.17
CA VAL A 47 -10.31 -5.15 6.43
C VAL A 47 -10.29 -4.24 7.63
N GLU A 48 -9.41 -4.49 8.59
CA GLU A 48 -9.23 -3.66 9.77
C GLU A 48 -7.86 -2.99 9.74
N LYS A 49 -7.84 -1.70 10.08
CA LYS A 49 -6.64 -0.88 10.16
C LYS A 49 -6.62 -0.18 11.51
N PRO A 50 -5.58 -0.38 12.34
CA PRO A 50 -5.44 0.34 13.60
C PRO A 50 -5.00 1.78 13.34
N ILE A 51 -5.47 2.69 14.18
CA ILE A 51 -5.09 4.11 14.21
C ILE A 51 -4.92 4.50 15.67
N GLN A 52 -3.83 5.20 16.01
CA GLN A 52 -3.63 5.80 17.32
C GLN A 52 -3.24 7.27 17.18
N ALA A 53 -3.74 8.09 18.07
CA ALA A 53 -3.17 9.41 18.31
C ALA A 53 -1.94 9.25 19.21
N THR A 54 -0.86 9.94 18.87
CA THR A 54 0.44 9.75 19.50
C THR A 54 1.08 11.09 19.83
N LEU A 55 1.87 11.14 20.89
CA LEU A 55 2.72 12.25 21.31
C LEU A 55 4.21 11.90 21.13
N ALA A 56 5.04 12.90 20.95
CA ALA A 56 6.49 12.71 20.90
C ALA A 56 7.07 12.27 22.26
N TYR A 57 6.51 12.76 23.37
CA TYR A 57 6.86 12.37 24.73
C TYR A 57 5.63 12.47 25.65
N PRO A 58 5.65 11.80 26.84
CA PRO A 58 4.50 11.80 27.76
C PRO A 58 4.17 13.18 28.30
N GLU A 59 2.88 13.48 28.45
CA GLU A 59 2.36 14.66 29.15
C GLU A 59 1.93 14.34 30.57
N GLY A 60 1.93 15.37 31.46
CA GLY A 60 1.47 15.26 32.83
C GLY A 60 -0.06 15.26 32.99
N GLN A 61 -0.80 15.49 31.91
CA GLN A 61 -2.26 15.54 31.89
C GLN A 61 -2.80 14.75 30.71
N ASP A 62 -4.05 14.35 30.81
CA ASP A 62 -4.75 13.68 29.70
C ASP A 62 -4.90 14.61 28.50
N VAL A 63 -4.68 14.06 27.31
CA VAL A 63 -4.83 14.76 26.04
C VAL A 63 -6.00 14.16 25.28
N ALA A 64 -7.06 14.95 25.12
CA ALA A 64 -8.24 14.55 24.34
C ALA A 64 -8.00 14.77 22.85
N VAL A 65 -8.38 13.78 22.02
CA VAL A 65 -8.23 13.80 20.56
C VAL A 65 -9.51 13.29 19.93
N SER A 66 -10.03 14.02 18.94
CA SER A 66 -11.15 13.59 18.12
C SER A 66 -10.69 13.27 16.69
N LEU A 67 -11.16 12.17 16.17
CA LEU A 67 -10.91 11.69 14.81
C LEU A 67 -12.17 11.83 13.96
N THR A 68 -12.01 12.09 12.70
CA THR A 68 -13.13 12.09 11.74
C THR A 68 -12.69 11.64 10.36
N VAL A 69 -13.61 11.09 9.61
CA VAL A 69 -13.46 10.96 8.16
C VAL A 69 -13.79 12.32 7.54
N ASP A 70 -12.88 12.86 6.73
CA ASP A 70 -13.03 14.19 6.12
C ASP A 70 -13.03 14.11 4.59
N PRO A 71 -14.22 14.10 3.96
CA PRO A 71 -14.33 14.06 2.50
C PRO A 71 -13.71 15.26 1.79
N SER A 72 -13.58 16.41 2.47
CA SER A 72 -13.00 17.63 1.86
C SER A 72 -11.53 17.45 1.47
N LEU A 73 -10.84 16.53 2.11
CA LEU A 73 -9.43 16.23 1.82
C LEU A 73 -9.22 15.47 0.52
N VAL A 74 -10.26 14.86 -0.07
CA VAL A 74 -10.16 14.11 -1.33
C VAL A 74 -9.67 15.00 -2.47
N ALA A 75 -10.26 16.19 -2.61
CA ALA A 75 -9.85 17.14 -3.65
C ALA A 75 -8.39 17.60 -3.48
N THR A 76 -7.98 17.86 -2.24
CA THR A 76 -6.59 18.25 -1.91
C THR A 76 -5.61 17.13 -2.24
N TYR A 77 -5.95 15.90 -1.89
CA TYR A 77 -5.15 14.72 -2.20
C TYR A 77 -5.00 14.54 -3.72
N ASN A 78 -6.12 14.54 -4.44
CA ASN A 78 -6.11 14.37 -5.90
C ASN A 78 -5.27 15.44 -6.60
N ALA A 79 -5.38 16.70 -6.14
CA ALA A 79 -4.55 17.79 -6.70
C ALA A 79 -3.06 17.59 -6.42
N ARG A 80 -2.68 17.05 -5.24
CA ARG A 80 -1.29 16.82 -4.86
C ARG A 80 -0.65 15.67 -5.63
N TYR A 81 -1.40 14.56 -5.82
CA TYR A 81 -0.87 13.31 -6.38
C TYR A 81 -1.25 13.08 -7.85
N GLY A 82 -2.00 14.02 -8.48
CA GLY A 82 -2.43 13.90 -9.87
C GLY A 82 -3.41 12.74 -10.09
N SER A 83 -4.22 12.42 -9.09
CA SER A 83 -5.24 11.38 -9.13
C SER A 83 -6.64 11.97 -9.29
N ASP A 84 -7.63 11.12 -9.59
CA ASP A 84 -9.04 11.47 -9.73
C ASP A 84 -9.94 10.56 -8.88
N TRP A 85 -9.40 10.05 -7.78
CA TRP A 85 -10.08 9.07 -6.94
C TRP A 85 -11.28 9.67 -6.23
N LYS A 86 -12.31 8.84 -6.07
CA LYS A 86 -13.56 9.20 -5.42
C LYS A 86 -13.48 8.93 -3.92
N MET A 87 -14.28 9.67 -3.14
CA MET A 87 -14.50 9.35 -1.74
C MET A 87 -15.15 7.97 -1.62
N LEU A 88 -14.66 7.14 -0.68
CA LEU A 88 -15.31 5.89 -0.33
C LEU A 88 -16.69 6.16 0.31
N ASP A 89 -17.74 5.49 -0.15
CA ASP A 89 -19.08 5.63 0.40
C ASP A 89 -19.14 5.16 1.86
N ALA A 90 -19.88 5.88 2.69
CA ALA A 90 -19.98 5.66 4.14
C ALA A 90 -20.46 4.24 4.53
N LYS A 91 -21.19 3.55 3.66
CA LYS A 91 -21.61 2.18 3.90
C LYS A 91 -20.46 1.17 3.99
N TYR A 92 -19.30 1.51 3.43
CA TYR A 92 -18.14 0.60 3.34
C TYR A 92 -17.15 0.77 4.49
N TYR A 93 -17.37 1.68 5.42
CA TYR A 93 -16.45 1.86 6.54
C TYR A 93 -17.14 2.20 7.85
N GLU A 94 -16.43 2.03 8.94
CA GLU A 94 -16.77 2.53 10.27
C GLU A 94 -15.49 2.75 11.09
N LEU A 95 -15.52 3.72 12.00
CA LEU A 95 -14.52 3.88 13.05
C LEU A 95 -15.09 3.33 14.35
N SER A 96 -14.28 2.59 15.11
CA SER A 96 -14.70 2.04 16.42
C SER A 96 -14.94 3.12 17.46
N SER A 97 -14.30 4.28 17.32
CA SER A 97 -14.50 5.48 18.11
C SER A 97 -14.08 6.71 17.32
N ASP A 98 -14.74 7.82 17.55
CA ASP A 98 -14.36 9.15 17.06
C ASP A 98 -13.63 9.99 18.11
N ASN A 99 -13.55 9.51 19.35
CA ASN A 99 -12.86 10.19 20.44
C ASN A 99 -11.95 9.23 21.20
N VAL A 100 -10.74 9.66 21.48
CA VAL A 100 -9.73 8.92 22.24
C VAL A 100 -9.00 9.85 23.21
N THR A 101 -8.37 9.26 24.19
CA THR A 101 -7.58 9.99 25.18
C THR A 101 -6.17 9.41 25.26
N ILE A 102 -5.16 10.25 25.17
CA ILE A 102 -3.80 9.89 25.56
C ILE A 102 -3.68 10.20 27.04
N HIS A 103 -3.68 9.18 27.87
CA HIS A 103 -3.64 9.35 29.32
C HIS A 103 -2.31 9.93 29.83
N ALA A 104 -2.36 10.66 30.91
CA ALA A 104 -1.17 11.21 31.58
C ALA A 104 -0.07 10.15 31.75
N GLY A 105 1.15 10.49 31.39
CA GLY A 105 2.30 9.57 31.41
C GLY A 105 2.36 8.57 30.27
N LYS A 106 1.45 8.63 29.29
CA LYS A 106 1.47 7.81 28.08
C LYS A 106 1.80 8.65 26.85
N THR A 107 2.22 7.99 25.78
CA THR A 107 2.52 8.61 24.49
C THR A 107 1.55 8.22 23.40
N ALA A 108 0.63 7.27 23.65
CA ALA A 108 -0.35 6.81 22.67
C ALA A 108 -1.73 6.66 23.31
N SER A 109 -2.76 6.93 22.52
CA SER A 109 -4.16 6.70 22.89
C SER A 109 -4.51 5.20 22.84
N GLU A 110 -5.75 4.87 23.17
CA GLU A 110 -6.35 3.60 22.78
C GLU A 110 -6.34 3.49 21.25
N VAL A 111 -6.37 2.24 20.77
CA VAL A 111 -6.45 1.95 19.33
C VAL A 111 -7.87 2.20 18.84
N VAL A 112 -8.00 3.06 17.84
CA VAL A 112 -9.20 3.15 17.01
C VAL A 112 -9.06 2.20 15.86
N THR A 113 -10.04 1.35 15.64
CA THR A 113 -10.08 0.46 14.49
C THR A 113 -10.91 1.09 13.37
N LEU A 114 -10.26 1.40 12.26
CA LEU A 114 -10.94 1.65 11.00
C LEU A 114 -11.29 0.29 10.39
N ARG A 115 -12.57 -0.01 10.32
CA ARG A 115 -13.08 -1.21 9.69
C ARG A 115 -13.67 -0.88 8.33
N LEU A 116 -13.09 -1.47 7.27
CA LEU A 116 -13.68 -1.50 5.94
C LEU A 116 -14.57 -2.74 5.86
N LYS A 117 -15.84 -2.57 5.50
CA LYS A 117 -16.88 -3.61 5.57
C LYS A 117 -17.74 -3.63 4.31
N GLY A 118 -18.48 -4.70 4.10
CA GLY A 118 -19.38 -4.81 2.94
C GLY A 118 -18.69 -4.82 1.58
N LEU A 119 -17.38 -5.05 1.58
CA LEU A 119 -16.52 -4.91 0.39
C LEU A 119 -16.88 -5.91 -0.71
N MET A 120 -17.40 -7.07 -0.33
CA MET A 120 -17.79 -8.14 -1.26
C MET A 120 -19.24 -8.05 -1.73
N GLY A 121 -20.06 -7.16 -1.13
CA GLY A 121 -21.48 -7.12 -1.36
C GLY A 121 -22.21 -8.31 -0.73
N GLU A 122 -23.44 -8.57 -1.19
CA GLU A 122 -24.31 -9.59 -0.65
C GLU A 122 -24.63 -10.67 -1.70
N GLY A 123 -24.75 -11.89 -1.23
CA GLY A 123 -25.12 -13.06 -2.03
C GLY A 123 -24.04 -13.51 -3.04
N GLU A 124 -24.37 -14.56 -3.80
CA GLU A 124 -23.45 -15.14 -4.80
C GLU A 124 -23.11 -14.18 -5.94
N GLN A 125 -24.02 -13.27 -6.29
CA GLN A 125 -23.79 -12.24 -7.31
C GLN A 125 -23.02 -11.02 -6.79
N GLN A 126 -22.62 -11.00 -5.50
CA GLN A 126 -21.89 -9.90 -4.88
C GLN A 126 -22.57 -8.52 -5.08
N THR A 127 -23.91 -8.48 -4.95
CA THR A 127 -24.68 -7.25 -5.14
C THR A 127 -24.22 -6.16 -4.18
N GLY A 128 -23.88 -4.98 -4.70
CA GLY A 128 -23.36 -3.86 -3.91
C GLY A 128 -21.90 -3.99 -3.50
N ALA A 129 -21.17 -4.94 -4.07
CA ALA A 129 -19.71 -5.03 -3.87
C ALA A 129 -18.99 -3.79 -4.37
N LEU A 130 -17.82 -3.49 -3.77
CA LEU A 130 -16.95 -2.44 -4.27
C LEU A 130 -16.45 -2.83 -5.68
N PRO A 131 -16.54 -1.94 -6.70
CA PRO A 131 -16.04 -2.23 -8.04
C PRO A 131 -14.57 -2.61 -8.07
N ILE A 132 -14.19 -3.56 -8.94
CA ILE A 132 -12.82 -4.08 -9.01
C ILE A 132 -11.84 -3.07 -9.59
N ASP A 133 -12.25 -2.31 -10.60
CA ASP A 133 -11.34 -1.43 -11.36
C ASP A 133 -11.33 0.02 -10.85
N GLU A 134 -11.99 0.28 -9.73
CA GLU A 134 -12.04 1.62 -9.14
C GLU A 134 -11.16 1.70 -7.90
N THR A 135 -10.55 2.87 -7.73
CA THR A 135 -9.79 3.22 -6.52
C THR A 135 -10.53 4.32 -5.77
N TYR A 136 -10.65 4.15 -4.47
CA TYR A 136 -11.33 5.08 -3.59
C TYR A 136 -10.36 5.61 -2.54
N LEU A 137 -10.66 6.82 -2.07
CA LEU A 137 -9.91 7.46 -1.01
C LEU A 137 -10.77 7.59 0.24
N LEU A 138 -10.19 7.26 1.39
CA LEU A 138 -10.83 7.44 2.69
C LEU A 138 -9.86 8.21 3.61
N PRO A 139 -9.98 9.56 3.67
CA PRO A 139 -9.18 10.37 4.57
C PRO A 139 -9.71 10.29 5.99
N VAL A 140 -8.85 9.96 6.94
CA VAL A 140 -9.13 10.05 8.40
C VAL A 140 -8.19 11.08 8.99
N ARG A 141 -8.70 12.04 9.74
CA ARG A 141 -7.88 13.09 10.35
C ARG A 141 -8.22 13.35 11.82
N ILE A 142 -7.30 13.99 12.49
CA ILE A 142 -7.55 14.65 13.76
C ILE A 142 -8.41 15.88 13.48
N SER A 143 -9.65 15.88 13.97
CA SER A 143 -10.59 17.01 13.83
C SER A 143 -10.47 18.00 14.98
N HIS A 144 -10.10 17.51 16.17
CA HIS A 144 -9.87 18.33 17.36
C HIS A 144 -8.81 17.67 18.25
N SER A 145 -8.04 18.50 18.93
CA SER A 145 -7.11 18.08 19.99
C SER A 145 -6.98 19.17 21.03
N SER A 146 -6.83 18.79 22.31
CA SER A 146 -6.50 19.71 23.40
C SER A 146 -5.07 20.23 23.32
N MET A 147 -4.24 19.71 22.43
CA MET A 147 -2.87 20.14 22.15
C MET A 147 -2.68 20.45 20.66
N SER A 148 -1.58 21.13 20.33
CA SER A 148 -1.17 21.39 18.94
C SER A 148 -1.00 20.08 18.16
N VAL A 149 -1.42 20.08 16.91
CA VAL A 149 -1.31 18.93 16.01
C VAL A 149 -0.16 19.13 15.03
N LEU A 150 0.63 18.10 14.81
CA LEU A 150 1.75 18.13 13.88
C LEU A 150 1.23 18.23 12.43
N LYS A 151 1.57 19.32 11.77
CA LYS A 151 1.23 19.51 10.34
C LYS A 151 1.92 18.46 9.47
N GLY A 152 1.14 17.87 8.56
CA GLY A 152 1.60 16.82 7.67
C GLY A 152 1.48 15.41 8.26
N SER A 153 1.13 15.30 9.55
CA SER A 153 0.84 13.99 10.20
C SER A 153 -0.50 14.00 10.92
N GLU A 154 -1.34 14.99 10.63
CA GLU A 154 -2.70 15.13 11.15
C GLU A 154 -3.72 14.23 10.45
N ALA A 155 -3.38 13.69 9.28
CA ALA A 155 -4.30 12.90 8.46
C ALA A 155 -3.61 11.65 7.91
N ALA A 156 -4.41 10.61 7.70
CA ALA A 156 -4.05 9.40 6.99
C ALA A 156 -5.01 9.18 5.82
N TYR A 157 -4.48 8.88 4.65
CA TYR A 157 -5.25 8.69 3.43
C TYR A 157 -5.25 7.21 3.05
N TYR A 158 -6.34 6.52 3.35
CA TYR A 158 -6.48 5.11 2.99
C TYR A 158 -6.89 4.99 1.52
N VAL A 159 -6.01 4.41 0.72
CA VAL A 159 -6.24 4.10 -0.69
C VAL A 159 -6.90 2.74 -0.77
N VAL A 160 -8.22 2.74 -0.95
CA VAL A 160 -9.04 1.52 -0.92
C VAL A 160 -9.24 1.02 -2.34
N LYS A 161 -8.76 -0.18 -2.60
CA LYS A 161 -8.86 -0.82 -3.91
C LYS A 161 -9.19 -2.30 -3.75
N ARG A 162 -10.24 -2.72 -4.46
CA ARG A 162 -10.49 -4.14 -4.66
C ARG A 162 -9.60 -4.64 -5.78
N SER A 163 -8.65 -5.52 -5.47
CA SER A 163 -7.88 -6.16 -6.52
C SER A 163 -8.75 -7.19 -7.23
N SER A 164 -8.58 -7.28 -8.54
CA SER A 164 -8.99 -8.49 -9.25
C SER A 164 -8.06 -9.61 -8.77
N ALA A 165 -8.35 -10.19 -7.60
CA ALA A 165 -7.70 -11.45 -7.30
C ALA A 165 -8.14 -12.40 -8.41
N ILE A 166 -7.19 -12.84 -9.19
CA ILE A 166 -7.39 -14.01 -10.03
C ILE A 166 -7.69 -15.13 -9.04
N THR A 167 -8.98 -15.33 -8.78
CA THR A 167 -9.45 -16.39 -7.88
C THR A 167 -9.42 -17.75 -8.57
N VAL A 168 -9.24 -17.71 -9.89
CA VAL A 168 -9.13 -18.90 -10.73
C VAL A 168 -7.88 -18.71 -11.59
N ALA A 169 -6.82 -19.41 -11.28
CA ALA A 169 -5.68 -19.52 -12.16
C ALA A 169 -6.07 -20.40 -13.39
N ALA A 170 -5.57 -20.04 -14.56
CA ALA A 170 -5.68 -20.93 -15.72
C ALA A 170 -4.86 -22.20 -15.43
N GLN A 171 -5.50 -23.35 -15.50
CA GLN A 171 -4.79 -24.63 -15.49
C GLN A 171 -4.31 -24.96 -16.91
N LEU A 172 -3.00 -24.98 -17.09
CA LEU A 172 -2.36 -25.20 -18.39
C LEU A 172 -1.74 -26.61 -18.47
N THR A 173 -2.38 -27.62 -17.88
CA THR A 173 -1.93 -29.01 -18.03
C THR A 173 -2.10 -29.43 -19.49
N ASP A 174 -1.00 -29.74 -20.15
CA ASP A 174 -0.94 -30.08 -21.57
C ASP A 174 -1.53 -29.01 -22.51
N ASN A 175 -1.58 -27.78 -22.05
CA ASN A 175 -2.11 -26.63 -22.79
C ASN A 175 -1.19 -25.43 -22.70
N TRP A 176 -1.41 -24.47 -23.58
CA TRP A 176 -0.73 -23.17 -23.58
C TRP A 176 -1.69 -22.06 -23.97
N ILE A 177 -1.33 -20.83 -23.67
CA ILE A 177 -2.00 -19.65 -24.17
C ILE A 177 -1.19 -19.12 -25.33
N GLU A 178 -1.79 -19.12 -26.51
CA GLU A 178 -1.19 -18.58 -27.73
C GLU A 178 -1.76 -17.19 -27.99
N PHE A 179 -0.88 -16.22 -28.17
CA PHE A 179 -1.25 -14.91 -28.68
C PHE A 179 -1.25 -14.94 -30.20
N PRO A 180 -2.08 -14.11 -30.87
CA PRO A 180 -2.11 -14.08 -32.33
C PRO A 180 -0.72 -13.91 -32.90
N SER A 181 -0.34 -14.80 -33.85
CA SER A 181 0.97 -14.79 -34.45
C SER A 181 1.26 -13.49 -35.18
N LEU A 182 2.53 -13.13 -35.26
CA LEU A 182 3.03 -11.96 -35.99
C LEU A 182 2.64 -11.98 -37.47
N ASP A 183 2.56 -13.16 -38.05
CA ASP A 183 2.21 -13.38 -39.47
C ASP A 183 0.82 -12.84 -39.84
N LYS A 184 -0.10 -12.79 -38.87
CA LYS A 184 -1.46 -12.30 -39.08
C LYS A 184 -1.54 -10.79 -39.31
N TYR A 185 -0.54 -10.04 -38.86
CA TYR A 185 -0.53 -8.58 -38.85
C TYR A 185 0.46 -7.97 -39.84
N GLY A 186 1.17 -8.80 -40.59
CA GLY A 186 2.20 -8.36 -41.54
C GLY A 186 3.44 -7.77 -40.89
N ASP A 187 4.45 -7.53 -41.66
CA ASP A 187 5.75 -7.06 -41.21
C ASP A 187 5.69 -5.80 -40.31
N ASN A 188 6.15 -5.93 -39.09
CA ASN A 188 6.36 -4.84 -38.16
C ASN A 188 5.12 -3.98 -37.77
N SER A 189 3.90 -4.42 -38.00
CA SER A 189 2.69 -3.68 -37.67
C SER A 189 2.20 -3.94 -36.24
N MET A 190 2.81 -4.88 -35.51
CA MET A 190 2.43 -5.21 -34.13
C MET A 190 2.76 -4.08 -33.18
N PRO A 191 1.84 -3.72 -32.27
CA PRO A 191 2.05 -2.64 -31.32
C PRO A 191 3.32 -2.80 -30.46
N TRP A 192 3.73 -4.04 -30.19
CA TRP A 192 4.90 -4.33 -29.35
C TRP A 192 6.24 -4.38 -30.09
N ASN A 193 6.27 -4.41 -31.42
CA ASN A 193 7.52 -4.43 -32.18
C ASN A 193 8.40 -3.19 -32.05
N LYS A 194 7.89 -2.10 -31.48
CA LYS A 194 8.61 -0.83 -31.30
C LYS A 194 8.64 -0.36 -29.86
N LEU A 195 8.36 -1.23 -28.90
CA LEU A 195 8.43 -0.89 -27.48
C LEU A 195 9.89 -0.64 -27.08
N ARG A 196 10.12 0.44 -26.35
CA ARG A 196 11.45 0.74 -25.80
C ARG A 196 11.77 -0.10 -24.55
N ALA A 197 10.73 -0.58 -23.89
CA ALA A 197 10.83 -1.45 -22.73
C ALA A 197 9.57 -2.33 -22.68
N MET A 198 9.73 -3.55 -22.19
CA MET A 198 8.63 -4.48 -21.96
C MET A 198 8.88 -5.20 -20.64
N THR A 199 7.85 -5.36 -19.85
CA THR A 199 7.88 -6.12 -18.60
C THR A 199 6.98 -7.33 -18.74
N TYR A 200 7.49 -8.49 -18.39
CA TYR A 200 6.72 -9.73 -18.26
C TYR A 200 6.55 -10.04 -16.79
N GLU A 201 5.30 -10.24 -16.37
CA GLU A 201 4.99 -10.66 -15.01
C GLU A 201 4.05 -11.85 -15.05
N ALA A 202 4.36 -12.90 -14.30
CA ALA A 202 3.49 -14.05 -14.13
C ALA A 202 3.53 -14.51 -12.66
N LEU A 203 2.35 -14.76 -12.09
CA LEU A 203 2.22 -15.50 -10.86
C LEU A 203 1.84 -16.93 -11.22
N ILE A 204 2.79 -17.85 -11.05
CA ILE A 204 2.64 -19.24 -11.41
C ILE A 204 2.71 -20.13 -10.18
N TYR A 205 1.92 -21.19 -10.20
CA TYR A 205 2.05 -22.32 -9.30
C TYR A 205 2.35 -23.56 -10.15
N ILE A 206 3.43 -24.27 -9.83
CA ILE A 206 3.91 -25.44 -10.55
C ILE A 206 3.79 -26.61 -9.59
N ASP A 207 2.90 -27.57 -9.88
CA ASP A 207 2.73 -28.79 -9.10
C ASP A 207 3.95 -29.70 -9.23
N ASP A 208 4.47 -29.84 -10.46
CA ASP A 208 5.65 -30.63 -10.75
C ASP A 208 6.31 -30.12 -12.04
N PHE A 209 7.62 -30.28 -12.14
CA PHE A 209 8.35 -30.03 -13.36
C PHE A 209 8.28 -31.25 -14.27
N ALA A 210 7.89 -31.06 -15.53
CA ALA A 210 7.95 -32.16 -16.50
C ALA A 210 9.39 -32.67 -16.59
N LEU A 211 9.59 -33.93 -16.27
CA LEU A 211 10.90 -34.58 -16.38
C LEU A 211 11.20 -35.04 -17.82
N THR A 212 10.17 -35.14 -18.66
CA THR A 212 10.26 -35.59 -20.05
C THR A 212 9.32 -34.77 -20.92
N ASP A 213 9.71 -34.58 -22.19
CA ASP A 213 8.84 -34.03 -23.23
C ASP A 213 7.78 -35.08 -23.67
N ILE A 214 6.92 -34.68 -24.61
CA ILE A 214 5.87 -35.56 -25.15
C ILE A 214 6.43 -36.76 -25.92
N GLN A 215 7.70 -36.76 -26.27
CA GLN A 215 8.43 -37.87 -26.89
C GLN A 215 9.16 -38.75 -25.86
N GLY A 216 9.13 -38.37 -24.57
CA GLY A 216 9.79 -39.09 -23.48
C GLY A 216 11.28 -38.73 -23.30
N ASN A 217 11.78 -37.66 -23.91
CA ASN A 217 13.16 -37.23 -23.72
C ASN A 217 13.26 -36.39 -22.44
N PRO A 218 14.40 -36.45 -21.70
CA PRO A 218 14.59 -35.61 -20.52
C PRO A 218 14.51 -34.11 -20.85
N VAL A 219 13.74 -33.36 -20.07
CA VAL A 219 13.62 -31.91 -20.14
C VAL A 219 14.31 -31.29 -18.96
N SER A 220 15.26 -30.38 -19.20
CA SER A 220 15.96 -29.62 -18.18
C SER A 220 15.53 -28.16 -18.09
N ILE A 221 14.77 -27.66 -19.05
CA ILE A 221 14.36 -26.27 -19.16
C ILE A 221 12.86 -26.21 -19.43
N SER A 222 12.16 -25.37 -18.67
CA SER A 222 10.74 -25.08 -18.87
C SER A 222 10.56 -23.61 -19.22
N THR A 223 9.90 -23.32 -20.32
CA THR A 223 9.55 -21.95 -20.71
C THR A 223 8.25 -21.55 -20.05
N VAL A 224 8.25 -20.41 -19.36
CA VAL A 224 7.08 -19.84 -18.69
C VAL A 224 6.34 -18.91 -19.64
N MET A 225 7.06 -18.01 -20.28
CA MET A 225 6.53 -17.06 -21.27
C MET A 225 7.64 -16.47 -22.12
N GLY A 226 7.28 -15.85 -23.20
CA GLY A 226 8.21 -15.10 -24.04
C GLY A 226 7.94 -15.28 -25.52
N GLU A 227 8.82 -14.71 -26.32
CA GLU A 227 8.84 -14.81 -27.76
C GLU A 227 10.10 -15.57 -28.17
N GLU A 228 9.94 -16.62 -28.97
CA GLU A 228 11.07 -17.42 -29.41
C GLU A 228 12.02 -16.58 -30.27
N ASP A 229 13.31 -16.83 -30.12
CA ASP A 229 14.43 -16.10 -30.72
C ASP A 229 14.71 -14.69 -30.17
N TYR A 230 13.88 -14.15 -29.27
CA TYR A 230 14.08 -12.82 -28.73
C TYR A 230 14.25 -12.79 -27.20
N ALA A 231 13.21 -13.12 -26.46
CA ALA A 231 13.21 -13.09 -25.02
C ALA A 231 12.32 -14.19 -24.44
N LEU A 232 12.92 -15.15 -23.77
CA LEU A 232 12.22 -16.23 -23.10
C LEU A 232 12.45 -16.16 -21.59
N GLN A 233 11.36 -16.24 -20.83
CA GLN A 233 11.40 -16.52 -19.39
C GLN A 233 11.43 -18.03 -19.21
N ARG A 234 12.57 -18.55 -18.74
CA ARG A 234 12.80 -20.00 -18.57
C ARG A 234 13.12 -20.32 -17.13
N ILE A 235 12.74 -21.50 -16.68
CA ILE A 235 13.11 -22.09 -15.41
C ILE A 235 13.98 -23.30 -15.70
N GLY A 236 15.10 -23.44 -14.95
CA GLY A 236 16.05 -24.54 -15.13
C GLY A 236 17.14 -24.30 -16.16
N ASP A 237 17.22 -23.10 -16.75
CA ASP A 237 18.35 -22.72 -17.62
C ASP A 237 19.60 -22.46 -16.76
N THR A 238 20.73 -23.04 -17.16
CA THR A 238 22.00 -22.92 -16.43
C THR A 238 22.68 -21.55 -16.57
N ASN A 239 22.09 -20.63 -17.32
CA ASN A 239 22.62 -19.30 -17.58
C ASN A 239 21.94 -18.19 -16.75
N PHE A 240 21.31 -18.53 -15.65
CA PHE A 240 20.83 -17.58 -14.64
C PHE A 240 21.82 -17.47 -13.49
#